data_c7a7f78713e8e3728ec46d7dfdbcb32d
#
_entry.id   c7a7f78713e8e3728ec46d7dfdbcb32d
#
_cell.length_a   1.000
_cell.length_b   1.000
_cell.length_c   1.000
_cell.angle_alpha   90.00
_cell.angle_beta   90.00
_cell.angle_gamma   90.00
#
_symmetry.space_group_name_H-M   'P 1'
#
loop_
_entity.id
_entity.type
_entity.pdbx_description
1 polymer ?
#
loop_
_entity_poly.entity_id
_entity_poly.type
_entity_poly.pdbx_seq_one_letter_code
_entity_poly.pdbx_strand_id
1 'polypeptide(L)'
;MFVVISVAACNSEVLERQAAQLREQEAEIARQRKELEALAAGQQVQDQKQKDCARAFRDYFDKAQLSTDRDQSISLYRDGLAICPDDDVAHYELARALADAGRRAEAEKEYEAALKINPDFADARRQLEAIRSNR
;
A
#
# COMPACT_ATOMS: atom_id res chain seq x y z
N MET A 1 -62.57 -38.12 -6.11
CA MET A 1 -61.19 -38.69 -6.24
C MET A 1 -60.22 -37.78 -7.00
N PHE A 2 -60.51 -36.48 -7.17
CA PHE A 2 -59.70 -35.55 -7.94
C PHE A 2 -59.03 -34.42 -7.10
N VAL A 3 -59.31 -34.32 -5.82
CA VAL A 3 -58.81 -33.21 -4.96
C VAL A 3 -57.42 -33.51 -4.38
N VAL A 4 -57.04 -34.79 -4.23
CA VAL A 4 -55.77 -35.18 -3.59
C VAL A 4 -54.57 -34.94 -4.49
N ILE A 5 -54.71 -35.00 -5.83
CA ILE A 5 -53.62 -34.82 -6.79
C ILE A 5 -53.21 -33.35 -6.88
N SER A 6 -54.15 -32.39 -6.72
CA SER A 6 -53.84 -30.95 -6.80
C SER A 6 -53.02 -30.44 -5.61
N VAL A 7 -53.21 -30.99 -4.42
CA VAL A 7 -52.47 -30.55 -3.21
C VAL A 7 -51.02 -31.06 -3.22
N ALA A 8 -50.78 -32.26 -3.76
CA ALA A 8 -49.44 -32.83 -3.88
C ALA A 8 -48.58 -32.07 -4.93
N ALA A 9 -49.21 -31.65 -6.03
CA ALA A 9 -48.50 -30.86 -7.07
C ALA A 9 -48.14 -29.45 -6.58
N CYS A 10 -49.04 -28.77 -5.84
CA CYS A 10 -48.72 -27.46 -5.24
C CYS A 10 -47.59 -27.54 -4.19
N ASN A 11 -47.50 -28.64 -3.44
CA ASN A 11 -46.46 -28.83 -2.44
C ASN A 11 -45.08 -29.05 -3.09
N SER A 12 -45.02 -29.76 -4.23
CA SER A 12 -43.73 -29.95 -4.95
C SER A 12 -43.18 -28.65 -5.54
N GLU A 13 -44.04 -27.81 -6.13
CA GLU A 13 -43.63 -26.50 -6.65
C GLU A 13 -43.08 -25.54 -5.57
N VAL A 14 -43.71 -25.54 -4.39
CA VAL A 14 -43.26 -24.73 -3.24
C VAL A 14 -41.89 -25.21 -2.76
N LEU A 15 -41.71 -26.53 -2.62
CA LEU A 15 -40.41 -27.13 -2.25
C LEU A 15 -39.31 -26.84 -3.25
N GLU A 16 -39.61 -26.91 -4.54
CA GLU A 16 -38.65 -26.58 -5.62
C GLU A 16 -38.23 -25.10 -5.57
N ARG A 17 -39.19 -24.19 -5.34
CA ARG A 17 -38.88 -22.74 -5.19
C ARG A 17 -38.03 -22.47 -3.94
N GLN A 18 -38.33 -23.12 -2.84
CA GLN A 18 -37.55 -23.01 -1.61
C GLN A 18 -36.14 -23.55 -1.81
N ALA A 19 -35.98 -24.69 -2.48
CA ALA A 19 -34.68 -25.26 -2.82
C ALA A 19 -33.86 -24.36 -3.75
N ALA A 20 -34.51 -23.70 -4.72
CA ALA A 20 -33.86 -22.73 -5.60
C ALA A 20 -33.39 -21.50 -4.82
N GLN A 21 -34.22 -20.96 -3.93
CA GLN A 21 -33.82 -19.82 -3.08
C GLN A 21 -32.66 -20.16 -2.14
N LEU A 22 -32.64 -21.35 -1.54
CA LEU A 22 -31.55 -21.81 -0.71
C LEU A 22 -30.23 -21.90 -1.49
N ARG A 23 -30.26 -22.44 -2.70
CA ARG A 23 -29.07 -22.50 -3.56
C ARG A 23 -28.55 -21.11 -3.92
N GLU A 24 -29.46 -20.18 -4.20
CA GLU A 24 -29.08 -18.79 -4.49
C GLU A 24 -28.44 -18.12 -3.27
N GLN A 25 -29.02 -18.31 -2.08
CA GLN A 25 -28.45 -17.80 -0.83
C GLN A 25 -27.08 -18.43 -0.51
N GLU A 26 -26.93 -19.75 -0.71
CA GLU A 26 -25.65 -20.43 -0.55
C GLU A 26 -24.58 -19.88 -1.51
N ALA A 27 -24.94 -19.64 -2.76
CA ALA A 27 -24.03 -19.05 -3.75
C ALA A 27 -23.65 -17.61 -3.40
N GLU A 28 -24.57 -16.83 -2.87
CA GLU A 28 -24.31 -15.47 -2.39
C GLU A 28 -23.38 -15.48 -1.16
N ILE A 29 -23.65 -16.34 -0.19
CA ILE A 29 -22.79 -16.51 0.99
C ILE A 29 -21.38 -16.92 0.56
N ALA A 30 -21.25 -17.82 -0.41
CA ALA A 30 -19.94 -18.25 -0.92
C ALA A 30 -19.17 -17.08 -1.59
N ARG A 31 -19.86 -16.20 -2.34
CA ARG A 31 -19.27 -14.98 -2.90
C ARG A 31 -18.80 -14.02 -1.82
N GLN A 32 -19.66 -13.74 -0.84
CA GLN A 32 -19.33 -12.82 0.26
C GLN A 32 -18.16 -13.33 1.10
N ARG A 33 -18.07 -14.64 1.36
CA ARG A 33 -16.92 -15.25 2.05
C ARG A 33 -15.62 -15.01 1.29
N LYS A 34 -15.63 -15.26 -0.02
CA LYS A 34 -14.46 -15.04 -0.88
C LYS A 34 -14.02 -13.58 -0.91
N GLU A 35 -14.96 -12.67 -0.93
CA GLU A 35 -14.70 -11.23 -0.87
C GLU A 35 -14.09 -10.82 0.48
N LEU A 36 -14.63 -11.31 1.58
CA LEU A 36 -14.11 -11.08 2.93
C LEU A 36 -12.69 -11.65 3.09
N GLU A 37 -12.42 -12.83 2.56
CA GLU A 37 -11.08 -13.42 2.56
C GLU A 37 -10.07 -12.56 1.80
N ALA A 38 -10.46 -12.02 0.63
CA ALA A 38 -9.64 -11.13 -0.16
C ALA A 38 -9.36 -9.80 0.57
N LEU A 39 -10.37 -9.22 1.23
CA LEU A 39 -10.22 -8.02 2.04
C LEU A 39 -9.30 -8.27 3.25
N ALA A 40 -9.47 -9.38 3.95
CA ALA A 40 -8.63 -9.75 5.08
C ALA A 40 -7.16 -9.96 4.66
N ALA A 41 -6.93 -10.61 3.52
CA ALA A 41 -5.57 -10.76 2.96
C ALA A 41 -4.96 -9.39 2.60
N GLY A 42 -5.74 -8.49 2.00
CA GLY A 42 -5.32 -7.11 1.72
C GLY A 42 -4.93 -6.34 2.98
N GLN A 43 -5.73 -6.47 4.06
CA GLN A 43 -5.43 -5.84 5.34
C GLN A 43 -4.12 -6.38 5.96
N GLN A 44 -3.90 -7.69 5.92
CA GLN A 44 -2.66 -8.28 6.42
C GLN A 44 -1.42 -7.74 5.70
N VAL A 45 -1.49 -7.57 4.37
CA VAL A 45 -0.40 -6.97 3.59
C VAL A 45 -0.13 -5.53 4.02
N GLN A 46 -1.18 -4.73 4.22
CA GLN A 46 -1.05 -3.35 4.68
C GLN A 46 -0.48 -3.26 6.10
N ASP A 47 -0.95 -4.10 7.02
CA ASP A 47 -0.43 -4.16 8.38
C ASP A 47 1.06 -4.54 8.42
N GLN A 48 1.46 -5.50 7.58
CA GLN A 48 2.86 -5.90 7.47
C GLN A 48 3.72 -4.76 6.91
N LYS A 49 3.26 -4.09 5.85
CA LYS A 49 3.93 -2.92 5.27
C LYS A 49 4.11 -1.80 6.31
N GLN A 50 3.08 -1.53 7.09
CA GLN A 50 3.14 -0.52 8.15
C GLN A 50 4.17 -0.87 9.24
N LYS A 51 4.23 -2.14 9.66
CA LYS A 51 5.24 -2.64 10.63
C LYS A 51 6.66 -2.52 10.06
N ASP A 52 6.84 -2.86 8.80
CA ASP A 52 8.14 -2.76 8.13
C ASP A 52 8.60 -1.31 8.01
N CYS A 53 7.71 -0.38 7.65
CA CYS A 53 8.03 1.05 7.63
C CYS A 53 8.34 1.59 9.03
N ALA A 54 7.59 1.20 10.06
CA ALA A 54 7.88 1.58 11.44
C ALA A 54 9.25 1.06 11.91
N ARG A 55 9.66 -0.13 11.45
CA ARG A 55 10.99 -0.67 11.70
C ARG A 55 12.07 0.13 10.96
N ALA A 56 11.85 0.43 9.68
CA ALA A 56 12.76 1.22 8.87
C ALA A 56 13.01 2.60 9.50
N PHE A 57 11.97 3.23 10.02
CA PHE A 57 12.08 4.50 10.71
C PHE A 57 13.03 4.41 11.91
N ARG A 58 12.79 3.49 12.86
CA ARG A 58 13.60 3.34 14.07
C ARG A 58 15.04 2.93 13.81
N ASP A 59 15.21 1.97 12.89
CA ASP A 59 16.49 1.29 12.71
C ASP A 59 17.42 2.02 11.74
N TYR A 60 16.85 2.83 10.85
CA TYR A 60 17.59 3.49 9.76
C TYR A 60 17.36 5.00 9.70
N PHE A 61 16.13 5.48 9.54
CA PHE A 61 15.88 6.90 9.27
C PHE A 61 16.24 7.80 10.45
N ASP A 62 15.87 7.43 11.68
CA ASP A 62 16.29 8.15 12.89
C ASP A 62 17.81 8.24 13.00
N LYS A 63 18.50 7.14 12.74
CA LYS A 63 19.96 7.10 12.79
C LYS A 63 20.60 7.92 11.67
N ALA A 64 19.99 7.91 10.48
CA ALA A 64 20.44 8.70 9.35
C ALA A 64 20.38 10.21 9.65
N GLN A 65 19.29 10.66 10.28
CA GLN A 65 19.11 12.05 10.68
C GLN A 65 20.11 12.50 11.76
N LEU A 66 20.48 11.62 12.66
CA LEU A 66 21.41 11.90 13.77
C LEU A 66 22.88 11.74 13.34
N SER A 67 23.16 11.12 12.20
CA SER A 67 24.52 10.91 11.73
C SER A 67 25.18 12.22 11.28
N THR A 68 26.38 12.46 11.79
CA THR A 68 27.24 13.56 11.33
C THR A 68 28.06 13.18 10.11
N ASP A 69 28.18 11.89 9.83
CA ASP A 69 28.83 11.34 8.65
C ASP A 69 27.81 11.25 7.50
N ARG A 70 28.09 11.99 6.44
CA ARG A 70 27.22 12.10 5.26
C ARG A 70 27.08 10.81 4.49
N ASP A 71 28.16 10.07 4.31
CA ASP A 71 28.13 8.79 3.60
C ASP A 71 27.39 7.74 4.41
N GLN A 72 27.54 7.74 5.73
CA GLN A 72 26.77 6.89 6.62
C GLN A 72 25.28 7.24 6.58
N SER A 73 24.92 8.53 6.59
CA SER A 73 23.55 8.98 6.47
C SER A 73 22.90 8.50 5.16
N ILE A 74 23.59 8.68 4.03
CA ILE A 74 23.15 8.19 2.71
C ILE A 74 22.93 6.68 2.71
N SER A 75 23.85 5.89 3.29
CA SER A 75 23.72 4.45 3.37
C SER A 75 22.48 4.04 4.19
N LEU A 76 22.29 4.65 5.38
CA LEU A 76 21.17 4.37 6.26
C LEU A 76 19.82 4.72 5.60
N TYR A 77 19.71 5.85 4.89
CA TYR A 77 18.47 6.16 4.16
C TYR A 77 18.19 5.14 3.06
N ARG A 78 19.20 4.68 2.33
CA ARG A 78 19.04 3.64 1.29
C ARG A 78 18.58 2.30 1.88
N ASP A 79 19.19 1.88 3.00
CA ASP A 79 18.82 0.63 3.69
C ASP A 79 17.37 0.71 4.20
N GLY A 80 16.98 1.84 4.77
CA GLY A 80 15.61 2.08 5.22
C GLY A 80 14.60 2.09 4.06
N LEU A 81 14.93 2.74 2.94
CA LEU A 81 14.09 2.78 1.74
C LEU A 81 13.99 1.42 1.04
N ALA A 82 14.95 0.51 1.20
CA ALA A 82 14.83 -0.88 0.74
C ALA A 82 13.71 -1.63 1.49
N ILE A 83 13.41 -1.23 2.73
CA ILE A 83 12.35 -1.81 3.56
C ILE A 83 11.02 -1.06 3.39
N CYS A 84 11.07 0.26 3.35
CA CYS A 84 9.91 1.16 3.19
C CYS A 84 10.11 2.09 1.98
N PRO A 85 9.85 1.60 0.75
CA PRO A 85 10.18 2.32 -0.48
C PRO A 85 9.23 3.49 -0.82
N ASP A 86 8.09 3.59 -0.13
CA ASP A 86 7.08 4.62 -0.41
C ASP A 86 7.08 5.74 0.66
N ASP A 87 8.23 6.02 1.28
CA ASP A 87 8.39 7.11 2.24
C ASP A 87 8.92 8.36 1.52
N ASP A 88 8.05 9.34 1.28
CA ASP A 88 8.37 10.58 0.57
C ASP A 88 9.39 11.45 1.34
N VAL A 89 9.31 11.45 2.67
CA VAL A 89 10.24 12.19 3.53
C VAL A 89 11.63 11.56 3.49
N ALA A 90 11.73 10.23 3.56
CA ALA A 90 13.02 9.54 3.48
C ALA A 90 13.70 9.75 2.12
N HIS A 91 12.97 9.73 1.01
CA HIS A 91 13.49 10.10 -0.31
C HIS A 91 13.97 11.54 -0.35
N TYR A 92 13.21 12.48 0.22
CA TYR A 92 13.60 13.89 0.30
C TYR A 92 14.89 14.09 1.10
N GLU A 93 15.02 13.47 2.27
CA GLU A 93 16.21 13.58 3.12
C GLU A 93 17.45 12.90 2.49
N LEU A 94 17.26 11.75 1.83
CA LEU A 94 18.32 11.13 1.01
C LEU A 94 18.78 12.07 -0.09
N ALA A 95 17.85 12.71 -0.80
CA ALA A 95 18.18 13.67 -1.85
C ALA A 95 19.01 14.84 -1.31
N ARG A 96 18.64 15.38 -0.15
CA ARG A 96 19.41 16.44 0.52
C ARG A 96 20.84 15.98 0.83
N ALA A 97 20.98 14.82 1.47
CA ALA A 97 22.29 14.26 1.81
C ALA A 97 23.16 14.05 0.57
N LEU A 98 22.56 13.57 -0.52
CA LEU A 98 23.24 13.40 -1.82
C LEU A 98 23.64 14.74 -2.46
N ALA A 99 22.77 15.75 -2.41
CA ALA A 99 23.07 17.08 -2.91
C ALA A 99 24.23 17.72 -2.14
N ASP A 100 24.23 17.61 -0.82
CA ASP A 100 25.31 18.08 0.05
C ASP A 100 26.63 17.34 -0.18
N ALA A 101 26.57 16.08 -0.62
CA ALA A 101 27.72 15.29 -1.05
C ALA A 101 28.19 15.62 -2.48
N GLY A 102 27.55 16.56 -3.18
CA GLY A 102 27.84 16.91 -4.56
C GLY A 102 27.29 15.92 -5.60
N ARG A 103 26.52 14.91 -5.18
CA ARG A 103 25.94 13.84 -6.01
C ARG A 103 24.61 14.29 -6.64
N ARG A 104 24.65 15.40 -7.38
CA ARG A 104 23.47 16.11 -7.87
C ARG A 104 22.51 15.26 -8.72
N ALA A 105 23.06 14.42 -9.62
CA ALA A 105 22.24 13.56 -10.48
C ALA A 105 21.46 12.49 -9.71
N GLU A 106 22.00 12.02 -8.61
CA GLU A 106 21.31 11.08 -7.72
C GLU A 106 20.30 11.81 -6.84
N ALA A 107 20.64 12.97 -6.31
CA ALA A 107 19.71 13.81 -5.56
C ALA A 107 18.46 14.17 -6.38
N GLU A 108 18.62 14.51 -7.67
CA GLU A 108 17.51 14.80 -8.57
C GLU A 108 16.53 13.62 -8.65
N LYS A 109 17.03 12.39 -8.81
CA LYS A 109 16.19 11.18 -8.86
C LYS A 109 15.41 10.95 -7.56
N GLU A 110 16.04 11.20 -6.43
CA GLU A 110 15.40 11.00 -5.13
C GLU A 110 14.34 12.10 -4.85
N TYR A 111 14.57 13.36 -5.25
CA TYR A 111 13.52 14.38 -5.21
C TYR A 111 12.34 14.04 -6.13
N GLU A 112 12.60 13.52 -7.32
CA GLU A 112 11.54 13.04 -8.22
C GLU A 112 10.76 11.88 -7.61
N ALA A 113 11.43 10.95 -6.93
CA ALA A 113 10.79 9.85 -6.21
C ALA A 113 9.88 10.37 -5.09
N ALA A 114 10.35 11.31 -4.27
CA ALA A 114 9.54 11.96 -3.25
C ALA A 114 8.28 12.61 -3.84
N LEU A 115 8.42 13.34 -4.96
CA LEU A 115 7.29 14.00 -5.63
C LEU A 115 6.35 13.03 -6.35
N LYS A 116 6.83 11.86 -6.77
CA LYS A 116 5.96 10.81 -7.32
C LYS A 116 5.05 10.22 -6.24
N ILE A 117 5.56 10.09 -5.01
CA ILE A 117 4.79 9.59 -3.86
C ILE A 117 3.86 10.69 -3.34
N ASN A 118 4.38 11.89 -3.17
CA ASN A 118 3.67 13.06 -2.65
C ASN A 118 3.84 14.26 -3.62
N PRO A 119 2.92 14.43 -4.59
CA PRO A 119 3.01 15.53 -5.56
C PRO A 119 2.92 16.94 -4.94
N ASP A 120 2.39 17.05 -3.73
CA ASP A 120 2.23 18.33 -3.02
C ASP A 120 3.43 18.67 -2.12
N PHE A 121 4.50 17.89 -2.15
CA PHE A 121 5.71 18.14 -1.36
C PHE A 121 6.47 19.37 -1.85
N ALA A 122 6.08 20.55 -1.35
CA ALA A 122 6.60 21.84 -1.82
C ALA A 122 8.12 21.99 -1.68
N ASP A 123 8.71 21.44 -0.60
CA ASP A 123 10.15 21.54 -0.36
C ASP A 123 10.94 20.68 -1.35
N ALA A 124 10.48 19.48 -1.66
CA ALA A 124 11.11 18.61 -2.67
C ALA A 124 11.07 19.28 -4.06
N ARG A 125 9.96 19.91 -4.41
CA ARG A 125 9.83 20.65 -5.68
C ARG A 125 10.80 21.80 -5.77
N ARG A 126 10.89 22.63 -4.73
CA ARG A 126 11.85 23.77 -4.70
C ARG A 126 13.30 23.32 -4.85
N GLN A 127 13.68 22.26 -4.15
CA GLN A 127 15.04 21.73 -4.21
C GLN A 127 15.36 21.12 -5.58
N LEU A 128 14.41 20.41 -6.18
CA LEU A 128 14.55 19.88 -7.52
C LEU A 128 14.76 20.99 -8.57
N GLU A 129 13.95 22.06 -8.50
CA GLU A 129 14.08 23.22 -9.36
C GLU A 129 15.43 23.91 -9.19
N ALA A 130 15.91 24.07 -7.95
CA ALA A 130 17.21 24.66 -7.64
C ALA A 130 18.37 23.83 -8.22
N ILE A 131 18.31 22.50 -8.14
CA ILE A 131 19.33 21.62 -8.74
C ILE A 131 19.35 21.77 -10.26
N ARG A 132 18.18 21.86 -10.89
CA ARG A 132 18.04 21.99 -12.35
C ARG A 132 18.49 23.35 -12.89
N SER A 133 18.23 24.41 -12.15
CA SER A 133 18.64 25.77 -12.55
C SER A 133 20.14 26.04 -12.45
N ASN A 134 20.86 25.24 -11.68
CA ASN A 134 22.30 25.38 -11.46
C ASN A 134 23.17 24.40 -12.33
N ARG A 135 22.57 23.91 -13.42
CA ARG A 135 23.29 23.09 -14.43
C ARG A 135 24.13 23.87 -15.41
#